data_0a28733710ef1030904569f0446c497a
#
_entry.id   0a28733710ef1030904569f0446c497a
#
_cell.length_a   1.000
_cell.length_b   1.000
_cell.length_c   1.000
_cell.angle_alpha   90.00
_cell.angle_beta   90.00
_cell.angle_gamma   90.00
#
_symmetry.space_group_name_H-M   'P 1'
#
loop_
_entity.id
_entity.type
_entity.pdbx_description
1 polymer ?
#
loop_
_entity_poly.entity_id
_entity_poly.type
_entity_poly.pdbx_seq_one_letter_code
_entity_poly.pdbx_strand_id
1 'polypeptide(L)'
;MAAAIADLPLIASGKVREIYDLGDSLLLVASDRISTYDVVHPTPIPDKGAVLTGLSTFWFEQTGGIVAGHLESVAEGVPDEVRGRAMKVRKLRMLPVEAVVRGYLSGSGWKDYQATGAVSGIELPAGLRESDRLPEPLFTPSTKATVGHDEAIDFDGAAALIGDRALAQRIREASLAVYRHCAEHALARGIILADTKFEFGLDSAGELTLGDEVCTPDSSRFWPVDEYEPGRGQPSFDKQFVRDWASSTGWDRNPPAPPIPDEIVARTRAKYLEGYELITGRPFSEWLARTGAHD
;
A
#
# COMPACT_ATOMS: atom_id res chain seq x y z
N MET A 1 -4.32 31.01 -2.90
CA MET A 1 -3.17 30.21 -3.34
C MET A 1 -2.83 29.27 -2.18
N ALA A 2 -2.53 28.02 -2.46
CA ALA A 2 -1.99 27.12 -1.42
C ALA A 2 -0.63 27.65 -0.94
N ALA A 3 -0.26 27.42 0.34
CA ALA A 3 1.06 27.74 0.84
C ALA A 3 2.12 26.89 0.10
N ALA A 4 3.35 27.38 -0.05
CA ALA A 4 4.42 26.57 -0.57
C ALA A 4 4.73 25.41 0.41
N ILE A 5 5.14 24.25 -0.10
CA ILE A 5 5.40 23.10 0.76
C ILE A 5 6.49 23.38 1.81
N ALA A 6 7.47 24.23 1.46
CA ALA A 6 8.55 24.64 2.36
C ALA A 6 8.07 25.43 3.59
N ASP A 7 6.87 26.02 3.52
CA ASP A 7 6.27 26.80 4.62
C ASP A 7 5.39 25.95 5.53
N LEU A 8 5.14 24.68 5.17
CA LEU A 8 4.27 23.77 5.93
C LEU A 8 5.07 23.04 7.02
N PRO A 9 4.53 22.90 8.23
CA PRO A 9 5.16 22.08 9.27
C PRO A 9 5.22 20.59 8.85
N LEU A 10 6.43 20.06 8.70
CA LEU A 10 6.66 18.63 8.52
C LEU A 10 6.48 17.93 9.87
N ILE A 11 5.50 17.02 9.97
CA ILE A 11 5.21 16.28 11.21
C ILE A 11 5.71 14.82 11.19
N ALA A 12 5.89 14.24 10.01
CA ALA A 12 6.48 12.91 9.87
C ALA A 12 7.17 12.75 8.51
N SER A 13 8.28 12.02 8.50
CA SER A 13 8.98 11.63 7.28
C SER A 13 9.29 10.13 7.33
N GLY A 14 8.60 9.37 6.48
CA GLY A 14 8.82 7.94 6.28
C GLY A 14 9.81 7.64 5.16
N LYS A 15 10.00 6.36 4.86
CA LYS A 15 10.89 5.89 3.78
C LYS A 15 10.52 6.48 2.42
N VAL A 16 9.21 6.58 2.13
CA VAL A 16 8.67 6.97 0.82
C VAL A 16 7.55 8.02 0.89
N ARG A 17 7.22 8.51 2.07
CA ARG A 17 6.12 9.48 2.27
C ARG A 17 6.49 10.51 3.32
N GLU A 18 5.99 11.73 3.13
CA GLU A 18 6.09 12.83 4.08
C GLU A 18 4.69 13.30 4.45
N ILE A 19 4.52 13.73 5.69
CA ILE A 19 3.23 14.21 6.22
C ILE A 19 3.44 15.62 6.77
N TYR A 20 2.66 16.56 6.24
CA TYR A 20 2.67 17.98 6.65
C TYR A 20 1.36 18.35 7.32
N ASP A 21 1.42 19.32 8.24
CA ASP A 21 0.25 19.86 8.91
C ASP A 21 -0.37 21.02 8.10
N LEU A 22 -1.66 20.92 7.82
CA LEU A 22 -2.46 21.99 7.20
C LEU A 22 -3.43 22.66 8.20
N GLY A 23 -3.21 22.49 9.51
CA GLY A 23 -4.14 22.94 10.54
C GLY A 23 -5.24 21.92 10.79
N ASP A 24 -6.38 22.03 10.14
CA ASP A 24 -7.50 21.08 10.33
C ASP A 24 -7.33 19.77 9.56
N SER A 25 -6.43 19.73 8.58
CA SER A 25 -6.16 18.58 7.70
C SER A 25 -4.68 18.22 7.71
N LEU A 26 -4.33 17.13 7.01
CA LEU A 26 -2.95 16.76 6.72
C LEU A 26 -2.72 16.79 5.21
N LEU A 27 -1.46 16.99 4.81
CA LEU A 27 -0.99 16.77 3.46
C LEU A 27 -0.06 15.55 3.45
N LEU A 28 -0.48 14.46 2.81
CA LEU A 28 0.32 13.27 2.60
C LEU A 28 1.01 13.39 1.23
N VAL A 29 2.33 13.41 1.22
CA VAL A 29 3.13 13.56 0.00
C VAL A 29 3.90 12.28 -0.26
N ALA A 30 3.51 11.55 -1.30
CA ALA A 30 4.27 10.40 -1.77
C ALA A 30 5.52 10.87 -2.52
N SER A 31 6.62 10.17 -2.32
CA SER A 31 7.88 10.46 -3.01
C SER A 31 8.18 9.41 -4.09
N ASP A 32 9.05 9.77 -5.01
CA ASP A 32 9.58 8.86 -6.03
C ASP A 32 10.67 7.92 -5.48
N ARG A 33 10.99 8.03 -4.20
CA ARG A 33 11.92 7.11 -3.53
C ARG A 33 11.39 5.69 -3.58
N ILE A 34 12.28 4.73 -3.77
CA ILE A 34 11.97 3.31 -3.71
C ILE A 34 12.85 2.63 -2.67
N SER A 35 12.28 1.71 -1.93
CA SER A 35 13.01 0.89 -0.95
C SER A 35 12.85 -0.59 -1.26
N THR A 36 13.91 -1.35 -1.07
CA THR A 36 13.89 -2.82 -1.07
C THR A 36 14.59 -3.31 0.18
N TYR A 37 14.07 -4.38 0.79
CA TYR A 37 14.62 -4.92 2.04
C TYR A 37 14.81 -3.87 3.14
N ASP A 38 13.83 -2.97 3.25
CA ASP A 38 13.80 -1.84 4.20
C ASP A 38 14.87 -0.75 4.00
N VAL A 39 15.69 -0.83 2.95
CA VAL A 39 16.70 0.17 2.60
C VAL A 39 16.23 1.00 1.41
N VAL A 40 16.31 2.33 1.54
CA VAL A 40 15.97 3.27 0.47
C VAL A 40 17.13 3.36 -0.51
N HIS A 41 16.83 3.20 -1.81
CA HIS A 41 17.81 3.42 -2.88
C HIS A 41 18.04 4.91 -3.14
N PRO A 42 19.26 5.33 -3.49
CA PRO A 42 19.56 6.74 -3.80
C PRO A 42 18.90 7.21 -5.11
N THR A 43 18.56 6.28 -6.01
CA THR A 43 17.96 6.60 -7.31
C THR A 43 16.44 6.54 -7.21
N PRO A 44 15.70 7.64 -7.50
CA PRO A 44 14.24 7.64 -7.52
C PRO A 44 13.69 6.93 -8.77
N ILE A 45 12.42 6.54 -8.69
CA ILE A 45 11.63 6.08 -9.84
C ILE A 45 10.67 7.21 -10.23
N PRO A 46 10.88 7.90 -11.37
CA PRO A 46 10.02 9.01 -11.78
C PRO A 46 8.53 8.60 -11.84
N ASP A 47 7.64 9.51 -11.43
CA ASP A 47 6.18 9.35 -11.36
C ASP A 47 5.67 8.34 -10.34
N LYS A 48 6.55 7.60 -9.64
CA LYS A 48 6.10 6.60 -8.65
C LYS A 48 5.15 7.21 -7.63
N GLY A 49 5.50 8.35 -7.05
CA GLY A 49 4.66 9.05 -6.07
C GLY A 49 3.29 9.42 -6.65
N ALA A 50 3.26 9.88 -7.89
CA ALA A 50 2.01 10.26 -8.56
C ALA A 50 1.14 9.04 -8.89
N VAL A 51 1.73 7.93 -9.31
CA VAL A 51 1.01 6.66 -9.52
C VAL A 51 0.39 6.16 -8.22
N LEU A 52 1.14 6.14 -7.10
CA LEU A 52 0.62 5.69 -5.81
C LEU A 52 -0.55 6.56 -5.34
N THR A 53 -0.42 7.88 -5.48
CA THR A 53 -1.48 8.83 -5.11
C THR A 53 -2.72 8.67 -6.00
N GLY A 54 -2.52 8.50 -7.30
CA GLY A 54 -3.61 8.27 -8.25
C GLY A 54 -4.38 6.98 -7.98
N LEU A 55 -3.66 5.88 -7.70
CA LEU A 55 -4.28 4.60 -7.33
C LEU A 55 -5.02 4.70 -5.99
N SER A 56 -4.42 5.30 -4.95
CA SER A 56 -5.10 5.50 -3.67
C SER A 56 -6.38 6.31 -3.83
N THR A 57 -6.33 7.41 -4.61
CA THR A 57 -7.50 8.24 -4.90
C THR A 57 -8.60 7.43 -5.59
N PHE A 58 -8.24 6.68 -6.64
CA PHE A 58 -9.17 5.80 -7.34
C PHE A 58 -9.85 4.82 -6.38
N TRP A 59 -9.09 4.16 -5.51
CA TRP A 59 -9.64 3.19 -4.58
C TRP A 59 -10.49 3.83 -3.48
N PHE A 60 -10.13 5.00 -2.95
CA PHE A 60 -10.99 5.73 -2.02
C PHE A 60 -12.35 6.04 -2.64
N GLU A 61 -12.38 6.43 -3.93
CA GLU A 61 -13.63 6.68 -4.66
C GLU A 61 -14.46 5.39 -4.84
N GLN A 62 -13.82 4.26 -5.12
CA GLN A 62 -14.51 2.98 -5.32
C GLN A 62 -15.01 2.34 -4.02
N THR A 63 -14.34 2.56 -2.91
CA THR A 63 -14.61 1.90 -1.62
C THR A 63 -15.43 2.75 -0.64
N GLY A 64 -15.75 3.98 -0.99
CA GLY A 64 -16.48 4.92 -0.13
C GLY A 64 -17.87 4.44 0.32
N GLY A 65 -18.49 3.53 -0.42
CA GLY A 65 -19.74 2.87 -0.01
C GLY A 65 -19.56 1.71 0.99
N ILE A 66 -18.32 1.26 1.23
CA ILE A 66 -17.99 0.17 2.16
C ILE A 66 -17.52 0.76 3.50
N VAL A 67 -16.58 1.69 3.44
CA VAL A 67 -16.04 2.40 4.61
C VAL A 67 -15.62 3.81 4.19
N ALA A 68 -15.86 4.79 5.05
CA ALA A 68 -15.42 6.16 4.77
C ALA A 68 -13.89 6.23 4.61
N GLY A 69 -13.42 6.96 3.61
CA GLY A 69 -12.00 7.26 3.42
C GLY A 69 -11.65 8.64 3.99
N HIS A 70 -10.39 8.86 4.32
CA HIS A 70 -9.93 10.15 4.85
C HIS A 70 -9.62 11.18 3.77
N LEU A 71 -9.65 10.83 2.49
CA LEU A 71 -9.35 11.73 1.39
C LEU A 71 -10.33 12.91 1.33
N GLU A 72 -9.79 14.11 1.26
CA GLU A 72 -10.56 15.35 1.05
C GLU A 72 -10.36 15.89 -0.37
N SER A 73 -9.10 16.05 -0.80
CA SER A 73 -8.79 16.62 -2.12
C SER A 73 -7.40 16.18 -2.61
N VAL A 74 -7.25 16.18 -3.93
CA VAL A 74 -5.96 15.99 -4.61
C VAL A 74 -5.53 17.23 -5.41
N ALA A 75 -6.33 18.29 -5.36
CA ALA A 75 -6.09 19.54 -6.08
C ALA A 75 -6.27 20.76 -5.17
N GLU A 76 -7.43 20.90 -4.51
CA GLU A 76 -7.70 22.04 -3.65
C GLU A 76 -6.88 21.96 -2.34
N GLY A 77 -6.12 23.03 -2.05
CA GLY A 77 -5.26 23.09 -0.88
C GLY A 77 -3.96 22.29 -1.00
N VAL A 78 -3.68 21.72 -2.17
CA VAL A 78 -2.43 21.02 -2.46
C VAL A 78 -1.43 22.02 -3.09
N PRO A 79 -0.21 22.19 -2.53
CA PRO A 79 0.83 23.05 -3.12
C PRO A 79 1.21 22.59 -4.53
N ASP A 80 1.52 23.56 -5.41
CA ASP A 80 1.81 23.29 -6.82
C ASP A 80 3.01 22.34 -7.01
N GLU A 81 4.01 22.42 -6.12
CA GLU A 81 5.25 21.64 -6.16
C GLU A 81 5.04 20.13 -5.94
N VAL A 82 3.89 19.76 -5.38
CA VAL A 82 3.58 18.36 -5.04
C VAL A 82 2.29 17.84 -5.68
N ARG A 83 1.73 18.61 -6.63
CA ARG A 83 0.56 18.17 -7.40
C ARG A 83 0.82 16.81 -8.06
N GLY A 84 -0.23 16.02 -8.18
CA GLY A 84 -0.17 14.65 -8.70
C GLY A 84 0.31 13.61 -7.69
N ARG A 85 1.18 13.97 -6.73
CA ARG A 85 1.75 13.05 -5.75
C ARG A 85 1.39 13.35 -4.29
N ALA A 86 0.41 14.22 -4.05
CA ALA A 86 -0.05 14.57 -2.72
C ALA A 86 -1.57 14.46 -2.58
N MET A 87 -2.01 14.13 -1.37
CA MET A 87 -3.41 14.09 -0.95
C MET A 87 -3.59 14.99 0.27
N LYS A 88 -4.57 15.89 0.22
CA LYS A 88 -5.13 16.52 1.41
C LYS A 88 -6.12 15.56 2.04
N VAL A 89 -5.95 15.29 3.33
CA VAL A 89 -6.73 14.28 4.04
C VAL A 89 -7.19 14.77 5.41
N ARG A 90 -8.29 14.22 5.91
CA ARG A 90 -8.75 14.45 7.28
C ARG A 90 -7.75 13.90 8.30
N LYS A 91 -7.58 14.59 9.41
CA LYS A 91 -6.87 14.07 10.57
C LYS A 91 -7.65 12.92 11.20
N LEU A 92 -6.96 11.82 11.44
CA LEU A 92 -7.50 10.65 12.12
C LEU A 92 -6.71 10.36 13.38
N ARG A 93 -7.37 9.85 14.39
CA ARG A 93 -6.72 9.14 15.49
C ARG A 93 -6.38 7.73 15.00
N MET A 94 -5.18 7.55 14.45
CA MET A 94 -4.74 6.29 13.87
C MET A 94 -4.75 5.17 14.92
N LEU A 95 -5.12 3.98 14.48
CA LEU A 95 -5.14 2.77 15.30
C LEU A 95 -3.80 2.04 15.22
N PRO A 96 -3.35 1.37 16.30
CA PRO A 96 -1.99 0.84 16.42
C PRO A 96 -1.80 -0.53 15.75
N VAL A 97 -2.57 -0.81 14.71
CA VAL A 97 -2.53 -2.07 13.96
C VAL A 97 -2.51 -1.82 12.46
N GLU A 98 -1.81 -2.66 11.74
CA GLU A 98 -1.91 -2.77 10.29
C GLU A 98 -2.89 -3.90 9.96
N ALA A 99 -3.91 -3.57 9.17
CA ALA A 99 -4.95 -4.51 8.77
C ALA A 99 -4.56 -5.20 7.45
N VAL A 100 -3.80 -6.28 7.56
CA VAL A 100 -3.38 -7.05 6.39
C VAL A 100 -4.44 -8.06 6.00
N VAL A 101 -4.78 -8.10 4.70
CA VAL A 101 -5.68 -9.11 4.13
C VAL A 101 -4.93 -9.89 3.05
N ARG A 102 -5.04 -11.21 3.09
CA ARG A 102 -4.40 -12.12 2.15
C ARG A 102 -5.44 -12.99 1.44
N GLY A 103 -5.45 -12.94 0.11
CA GLY A 103 -6.21 -13.89 -0.72
C GLY A 103 -5.35 -15.00 -1.29
N TYR A 104 -4.02 -14.87 -1.18
CA TYR A 104 -3.03 -15.82 -1.65
C TYR A 104 -1.94 -16.00 -0.61
N LEU A 105 -1.33 -17.19 -0.60
CA LEU A 105 -0.31 -17.57 0.37
C LEU A 105 1.09 -17.14 -0.11
N SER A 106 1.52 -15.94 0.26
CA SER A 106 2.79 -15.35 -0.19
C SER A 106 3.53 -14.59 0.91
N GLY A 107 4.80 -14.27 0.65
CA GLY A 107 5.61 -13.43 1.53
C GLY A 107 5.76 -13.99 2.93
N SER A 108 5.50 -13.17 3.97
CA SER A 108 5.55 -13.62 5.38
C SER A 108 4.52 -14.70 5.67
N GLY A 109 3.29 -14.61 5.12
CA GLY A 109 2.26 -15.63 5.31
C GLY A 109 2.67 -17.01 4.80
N TRP A 110 3.41 -17.09 3.68
CA TRP A 110 3.99 -18.35 3.21
C TRP A 110 5.03 -18.90 4.19
N LYS A 111 5.90 -18.06 4.72
CA LYS A 111 6.91 -18.46 5.71
C LYS A 111 6.27 -18.98 7.00
N ASP A 112 5.23 -18.28 7.48
CA ASP A 112 4.48 -18.70 8.68
C ASP A 112 3.83 -20.06 8.47
N TYR A 113 3.16 -20.25 7.32
CA TYR A 113 2.54 -21.52 6.97
C TYR A 113 3.56 -22.66 6.87
N GLN A 114 4.72 -22.44 6.25
CA GLN A 114 5.79 -23.45 6.19
C GLN A 114 6.29 -23.85 7.57
N ALA A 115 6.33 -22.91 8.50
CA ALA A 115 6.82 -23.15 9.85
C ALA A 115 5.79 -23.81 10.77
N THR A 116 4.51 -23.47 10.62
CA THR A 116 3.48 -23.80 11.62
C THR A 116 2.21 -24.46 11.07
N GLY A 117 2.01 -24.46 9.75
CA GLY A 117 0.73 -24.84 9.12
C GLY A 117 -0.38 -23.81 9.26
N ALA A 118 -0.06 -22.63 9.83
CA ALA A 118 -1.02 -21.57 10.12
C ALA A 118 -0.49 -20.19 9.69
N VAL A 119 -1.39 -19.20 9.58
CA VAL A 119 -1.03 -17.79 9.36
C VAL A 119 -1.80 -16.95 10.37
N SER A 120 -1.12 -16.14 11.18
CA SER A 120 -1.73 -15.33 12.25
C SER A 120 -2.70 -16.13 13.14
N GLY A 121 -2.31 -17.35 13.52
CA GLY A 121 -3.12 -18.25 14.33
C GLY A 121 -4.27 -18.97 13.59
N ILE A 122 -4.45 -18.74 12.29
CA ILE A 122 -5.48 -19.42 11.48
C ILE A 122 -4.86 -20.66 10.83
N GLU A 123 -5.31 -21.85 11.24
CA GLU A 123 -4.89 -23.11 10.65
C GLU A 123 -5.35 -23.20 9.18
N LEU A 124 -4.47 -23.68 8.31
CA LEU A 124 -4.74 -23.83 6.89
C LEU A 124 -4.65 -25.30 6.45
N PRO A 125 -5.32 -25.70 5.37
CA PRO A 125 -5.22 -27.04 4.82
C PRO A 125 -3.76 -27.41 4.53
N ALA A 126 -3.41 -28.66 4.79
CA ALA A 126 -2.08 -29.19 4.45
C ALA A 126 -1.88 -29.27 2.93
N GLY A 127 -0.63 -29.09 2.48
CA GLY A 127 -0.26 -29.23 1.08
C GLY A 127 -0.42 -28.00 0.22
N LEU A 128 -0.71 -26.83 0.81
CA LEU A 128 -0.65 -25.56 0.09
C LEU A 128 0.78 -25.23 -0.31
N ARG A 129 0.92 -24.61 -1.48
CA ARG A 129 2.20 -24.18 -2.07
C ARG A 129 2.34 -22.67 -2.01
N GLU A 130 3.52 -22.18 -2.25
CA GLU A 130 3.74 -20.75 -2.42
C GLU A 130 2.82 -20.18 -3.51
N SER A 131 2.23 -19.04 -3.23
CA SER A 131 1.29 -18.34 -4.11
C SER A 131 -0.02 -19.07 -4.40
N ASP A 132 -0.33 -20.19 -3.75
CA ASP A 132 -1.66 -20.78 -3.87
C ASP A 132 -2.74 -19.80 -3.41
N ARG A 133 -3.87 -19.80 -4.14
CA ARG A 133 -5.06 -19.04 -3.73
C ARG A 133 -5.64 -19.66 -2.46
N LEU A 134 -5.95 -18.85 -1.49
CA LEU A 134 -6.62 -19.27 -0.27
C LEU A 134 -8.11 -19.54 -0.53
N PRO A 135 -8.74 -20.49 0.18
CA PRO A 135 -10.18 -20.76 0.05
C PRO A 135 -11.03 -19.50 0.31
N GLU A 136 -10.65 -18.71 1.30
CA GLU A 136 -11.24 -17.42 1.66
C GLU A 136 -10.13 -16.42 1.98
N PRO A 137 -10.34 -15.12 1.73
CA PRO A 137 -9.39 -14.10 2.17
C PRO A 137 -9.25 -14.10 3.69
N LEU A 138 -8.02 -14.03 4.18
CA LEU A 138 -7.69 -14.02 5.60
C LEU A 138 -7.36 -12.62 6.08
N PHE A 139 -7.87 -12.27 7.25
CA PHE A 139 -7.42 -11.09 8.00
C PHE A 139 -6.27 -11.51 8.91
N THR A 140 -5.08 -11.00 8.62
CA THR A 140 -3.80 -11.37 9.26
C THR A 140 -3.08 -10.12 9.74
N PRO A 141 -3.56 -9.47 10.81
CA PRO A 141 -3.06 -8.18 11.25
C PRO A 141 -1.61 -8.25 11.73
N SER A 142 -0.95 -7.09 11.75
CA SER A 142 0.34 -6.88 12.41
C SER A 142 0.28 -5.67 13.35
N THR A 143 1.24 -5.61 14.25
CA THR A 143 1.48 -4.39 15.02
C THR A 143 1.90 -3.27 14.08
N LYS A 144 1.68 -2.02 14.48
CA LYS A 144 2.30 -0.86 13.84
C LYS A 144 3.42 -0.37 14.76
N ALA A 145 4.61 -0.94 14.55
CA ALA A 145 5.76 -0.64 15.40
C ALA A 145 6.23 0.80 15.21
N THR A 146 6.46 1.51 16.31
CA THR A 146 7.12 2.82 16.29
C THR A 146 8.64 2.68 16.21
N VAL A 147 9.18 1.54 16.61
CA VAL A 147 10.60 1.18 16.55
C VAL A 147 10.71 -0.30 16.21
N GLY A 148 11.60 -0.66 15.28
CA GLY A 148 11.82 -2.04 14.84
C GLY A 148 10.96 -2.41 13.63
N HIS A 149 10.47 -3.65 13.60
CA HIS A 149 9.64 -4.20 12.53
C HIS A 149 8.24 -4.53 13.05
N ASP A 150 7.26 -4.46 12.15
CA ASP A 150 5.91 -4.90 12.45
C ASP A 150 5.88 -6.42 12.69
N GLU A 151 5.19 -6.84 13.73
CA GLU A 151 5.07 -8.24 14.12
C GLU A 151 3.67 -8.77 13.77
N ALA A 152 3.62 -9.95 13.16
CA ALA A 152 2.35 -10.62 12.89
C ALA A 152 1.66 -10.98 14.21
N ILE A 153 0.38 -10.67 14.31
CA ILE A 153 -0.47 -10.98 15.46
C ILE A 153 -1.75 -11.66 14.98
N ASP A 154 -2.43 -12.33 15.90
CA ASP A 154 -3.77 -12.84 15.65
C ASP A 154 -4.84 -11.76 15.90
N PHE A 155 -6.09 -12.14 15.69
CA PHE A 155 -7.22 -11.22 15.92
C PHE A 155 -7.33 -10.78 17.39
N ASP A 156 -7.05 -11.67 18.33
CA ASP A 156 -7.14 -11.37 19.77
C ASP A 156 -6.03 -10.39 20.19
N GLY A 157 -4.83 -10.55 19.66
CA GLY A 157 -3.73 -9.60 19.81
C GLY A 157 -4.08 -8.22 19.25
N ALA A 158 -4.66 -8.16 18.05
CA ALA A 158 -5.14 -6.91 17.47
C ALA A 158 -6.22 -6.24 18.32
N ALA A 159 -7.20 -7.01 18.80
CA ALA A 159 -8.25 -6.50 19.68
C ALA A 159 -7.70 -5.98 21.02
N ALA A 160 -6.68 -6.63 21.57
CA ALA A 160 -6.01 -6.19 22.80
C ALA A 160 -5.24 -4.87 22.59
N LEU A 161 -4.52 -4.72 21.45
CA LEU A 161 -3.80 -3.48 21.12
C LEU A 161 -4.74 -2.30 20.87
N ILE A 162 -5.87 -2.53 20.21
CA ILE A 162 -6.88 -1.51 19.95
C ILE A 162 -7.61 -1.14 21.26
N GLY A 163 -7.71 -2.07 22.20
CA GLY A 163 -8.44 -1.90 23.47
C GLY A 163 -9.97 -1.97 23.32
N ASP A 164 -10.47 -2.34 22.13
CA ASP A 164 -11.90 -2.46 21.81
C ASP A 164 -12.11 -3.60 20.81
N ARG A 165 -12.66 -4.72 21.29
CA ARG A 165 -12.91 -5.90 20.47
C ARG A 165 -13.98 -5.66 19.39
N ALA A 166 -14.98 -4.84 19.68
CA ALA A 166 -16.03 -4.52 18.71
C ALA A 166 -15.46 -3.66 17.56
N LEU A 167 -14.59 -2.71 17.88
CA LEU A 167 -13.87 -1.91 16.89
C LEU A 167 -12.92 -2.79 16.08
N ALA A 168 -12.18 -3.72 16.70
CA ALA A 168 -11.33 -4.68 16.00
C ALA A 168 -12.12 -5.54 15.01
N GLN A 169 -13.33 -5.96 15.40
CA GLN A 169 -14.22 -6.72 14.50
C GLN A 169 -14.70 -5.86 13.32
N ARG A 170 -15.06 -4.59 13.55
CA ARG A 170 -15.40 -3.64 12.46
C ARG A 170 -14.24 -3.45 11.48
N ILE A 171 -13.01 -3.34 11.98
CA ILE A 171 -11.80 -3.24 11.14
C ILE A 171 -11.64 -4.49 10.28
N ARG A 172 -11.74 -5.69 10.88
CA ARG A 172 -11.66 -6.96 10.16
C ARG A 172 -12.70 -7.04 9.04
N GLU A 173 -13.96 -6.73 9.34
CA GLU A 173 -15.07 -6.78 8.38
C GLU A 173 -14.87 -5.78 7.25
N ALA A 174 -14.53 -4.52 7.57
CA ALA A 174 -14.24 -3.49 6.59
C ALA A 174 -13.05 -3.88 5.69
N SER A 175 -11.96 -4.37 6.28
CA SER A 175 -10.76 -4.80 5.53
C SER A 175 -11.07 -5.92 4.54
N LEU A 176 -11.81 -6.94 4.98
CA LEU A 176 -12.21 -8.05 4.12
C LEU A 176 -13.16 -7.60 3.00
N ALA A 177 -14.09 -6.70 3.29
CA ALA A 177 -15.03 -6.17 2.31
C ALA A 177 -14.31 -5.30 1.26
N VAL A 178 -13.44 -4.38 1.69
CA VAL A 178 -12.60 -3.55 0.80
C VAL A 178 -11.72 -4.45 -0.06
N TYR A 179 -11.02 -5.42 0.55
CA TYR A 179 -10.16 -6.35 -0.19
C TYR A 179 -10.94 -7.10 -1.28
N ARG A 180 -12.10 -7.69 -0.96
CA ARG A 180 -12.90 -8.44 -1.94
C ARG A 180 -13.31 -7.56 -3.11
N HIS A 181 -13.78 -6.35 -2.83
CA HIS A 181 -14.13 -5.38 -3.86
C HIS A 181 -12.96 -5.02 -4.77
N CYS A 182 -11.80 -4.70 -4.18
CA CYS A 182 -10.58 -4.34 -4.93
C CYS A 182 -10.05 -5.54 -5.72
N ALA A 183 -10.05 -6.74 -5.14
CA ALA A 183 -9.56 -7.96 -5.78
C ALA A 183 -10.45 -8.38 -6.98
N GLU A 184 -11.75 -8.29 -6.85
CA GLU A 184 -12.70 -8.56 -7.94
C GLU A 184 -12.50 -7.57 -9.11
N HIS A 185 -12.40 -6.28 -8.80
CA HIS A 185 -12.15 -5.24 -9.79
C HIS A 185 -10.82 -5.43 -10.52
N ALA A 186 -9.74 -5.71 -9.79
CA ALA A 186 -8.41 -5.95 -10.35
C ALA A 186 -8.39 -7.22 -11.21
N LEU A 187 -9.02 -8.30 -10.74
CA LEU A 187 -9.10 -9.57 -11.48
C LEU A 187 -9.80 -9.42 -12.82
N ALA A 188 -10.89 -8.65 -12.88
CA ALA A 188 -11.60 -8.33 -14.13
C ALA A 188 -10.73 -7.56 -15.13
N ARG A 189 -9.56 -7.05 -14.71
CA ARG A 189 -8.58 -6.31 -15.51
C ARG A 189 -7.26 -7.05 -15.70
N GLY A 190 -7.25 -8.35 -15.45
CA GLY A 190 -6.07 -9.19 -15.62
C GLY A 190 -5.02 -9.06 -14.51
N ILE A 191 -5.40 -8.53 -13.35
CA ILE A 191 -4.50 -8.35 -12.20
C ILE A 191 -5.02 -9.11 -10.99
N ILE A 192 -4.19 -9.94 -10.38
CA ILE A 192 -4.42 -10.55 -9.08
C ILE A 192 -3.93 -9.59 -7.99
N LEU A 193 -4.82 -9.18 -7.08
CA LEU A 193 -4.46 -8.58 -5.81
C LEU A 193 -4.23 -9.71 -4.79
N ALA A 194 -2.96 -10.05 -4.56
CA ALA A 194 -2.63 -11.20 -3.73
C ALA A 194 -2.80 -10.94 -2.24
N ASP A 195 -2.33 -9.81 -1.79
CA ASP A 195 -2.51 -9.29 -0.44
C ASP A 195 -2.44 -7.76 -0.44
N THR A 196 -2.92 -7.17 0.63
CA THR A 196 -2.85 -5.72 0.85
C THR A 196 -2.82 -5.41 2.34
N LYS A 197 -2.30 -4.24 2.66
CA LYS A 197 -2.23 -3.68 3.99
C LYS A 197 -3.04 -2.39 4.03
N PHE A 198 -3.97 -2.30 4.97
CA PHE A 198 -4.76 -1.10 5.25
C PHE A 198 -4.40 -0.51 6.60
N GLU A 199 -4.57 0.79 6.71
CA GLU A 199 -4.49 1.51 7.96
C GLU A 199 -5.83 2.18 8.27
N PHE A 200 -6.27 2.11 9.52
CA PHE A 200 -7.52 2.70 9.96
C PHE A 200 -7.29 3.67 11.10
N GLY A 201 -8.15 4.64 11.18
CA GLY A 201 -8.25 5.56 12.30
C GLY A 201 -9.71 5.88 12.63
N LEU A 202 -9.89 6.66 13.67
CA LEU A 202 -11.18 7.25 13.99
C LEU A 202 -11.15 8.74 13.65
N ASP A 203 -12.18 9.21 13.00
CA ASP A 203 -12.36 10.63 12.73
C ASP A 203 -12.80 11.41 13.98
N SER A 204 -13.07 12.70 13.86
CA SER A 204 -13.48 13.56 14.96
C SER A 204 -14.83 13.19 15.59
N ALA A 205 -15.67 12.44 14.85
CA ALA A 205 -16.94 11.91 15.35
C ALA A 205 -16.78 10.51 16.00
N GLY A 206 -15.58 9.92 15.94
CA GLY A 206 -15.31 8.56 16.40
C GLY A 206 -15.68 7.47 15.40
N GLU A 207 -15.93 7.84 14.13
CA GLU A 207 -16.27 6.87 13.10
C GLU A 207 -15.03 6.23 12.47
N LEU A 208 -15.14 4.92 12.23
CA LEU A 208 -14.07 4.15 11.59
C LEU A 208 -13.82 4.66 10.17
N THR A 209 -12.59 5.04 9.89
CA THR A 209 -12.19 5.66 8.63
C THR A 209 -10.93 4.99 8.09
N LEU A 210 -10.94 4.64 6.80
CA LEU A 210 -9.79 4.11 6.08
C LEU A 210 -8.82 5.26 5.79
N GLY A 211 -7.58 5.09 6.21
CA GLY A 211 -6.52 6.09 6.10
C GLY A 211 -5.35 5.63 5.22
N ASP A 212 -4.32 6.43 5.20
CA ASP A 212 -3.06 6.25 4.50
C ASP A 212 -3.24 6.03 2.98
N GLU A 213 -2.81 4.91 2.44
CA GLU A 213 -2.96 4.52 1.04
C GLU A 213 -3.83 3.25 0.90
N VAL A 214 -4.43 3.07 -0.26
CA VAL A 214 -5.32 1.93 -0.52
C VAL A 214 -4.87 1.19 -1.76
N CYS A 215 -4.59 -0.10 -1.61
CA CYS A 215 -4.28 -1.03 -2.70
C CYS A 215 -3.31 -0.44 -3.74
N THR A 216 -2.16 0.05 -3.28
CA THR A 216 -1.08 0.53 -4.13
C THR A 216 0.03 -0.53 -4.24
N PRO A 217 0.94 -0.43 -5.23
CA PRO A 217 2.10 -1.30 -5.29
C PRO A 217 3.06 -1.23 -4.08
N ASP A 218 2.93 -0.21 -3.21
CA ASP A 218 3.70 -0.12 -1.97
C ASP A 218 3.04 -0.85 -0.80
N SER A 219 1.71 -0.91 -0.76
CA SER A 219 0.92 -1.60 0.28
C SER A 219 0.43 -2.97 -0.13
N SER A 220 0.58 -3.37 -1.39
CA SER A 220 -0.06 -4.57 -1.97
C SER A 220 0.86 -5.32 -2.92
N ARG A 221 0.57 -6.61 -3.14
CA ARG A 221 1.15 -7.40 -4.23
C ARG A 221 0.15 -7.54 -5.35
N PHE A 222 0.53 -7.05 -6.52
CA PHE A 222 -0.23 -7.19 -7.76
C PHE A 222 0.50 -8.10 -8.72
N TRP A 223 -0.15 -9.18 -9.17
CA TRP A 223 0.42 -10.13 -10.10
C TRP A 223 -0.36 -10.14 -11.42
N PRO A 224 0.30 -10.23 -12.58
CA PRO A 224 -0.38 -10.46 -13.84
C PRO A 224 -1.03 -11.84 -13.86
N VAL A 225 -2.31 -11.89 -14.26
CA VAL A 225 -3.08 -13.16 -14.30
C VAL A 225 -2.48 -14.14 -15.28
N ASP A 226 -2.02 -13.66 -16.42
CA ASP A 226 -1.46 -14.47 -17.51
C ASP A 226 -0.09 -15.11 -17.19
N GLU A 227 0.63 -14.56 -16.21
CA GLU A 227 1.90 -15.08 -15.74
C GLU A 227 1.79 -15.83 -14.39
N TYR A 228 0.59 -15.90 -13.81
CA TYR A 228 0.38 -16.50 -12.50
C TYR A 228 0.52 -18.04 -12.55
N GLU A 229 1.40 -18.58 -11.72
CA GLU A 229 1.66 -20.00 -11.56
C GLU A 229 1.86 -20.36 -10.08
N PRO A 230 0.95 -21.13 -9.47
CA PRO A 230 1.10 -21.58 -8.08
C PRO A 230 2.34 -22.46 -7.87
N GLY A 231 2.96 -22.36 -6.70
CA GLY A 231 4.13 -23.14 -6.32
C GLY A 231 5.45 -22.42 -6.51
N ARG A 232 5.42 -21.16 -6.89
CA ARG A 232 6.61 -20.30 -7.03
C ARG A 232 6.32 -18.84 -6.68
N GLY A 233 7.36 -18.04 -6.51
CA GLY A 233 7.23 -16.58 -6.46
C GLY A 233 6.68 -16.03 -7.77
N GLN A 234 5.88 -14.97 -7.71
CA GLN A 234 5.19 -14.42 -8.86
C GLN A 234 5.87 -13.15 -9.39
N PRO A 235 5.82 -12.89 -10.72
CA PRO A 235 6.05 -11.56 -11.27
C PRO A 235 5.08 -10.55 -10.64
N SER A 236 5.50 -9.31 -10.48
CA SER A 236 4.69 -8.30 -9.81
C SER A 236 4.80 -6.95 -10.49
N PHE A 237 3.72 -6.14 -10.41
CA PHE A 237 3.69 -4.75 -10.89
C PHE A 237 4.39 -3.76 -9.92
N ASP A 238 5.13 -4.28 -8.95
CA ASP A 238 5.79 -3.48 -7.92
C ASP A 238 7.33 -3.39 -8.12
N LYS A 239 8.04 -3.50 -7.02
CA LYS A 239 9.49 -3.39 -6.89
C LYS A 239 10.27 -4.62 -7.40
N GLN A 240 9.63 -5.58 -8.08
CA GLN A 240 10.27 -6.87 -8.39
C GLN A 240 11.53 -6.69 -9.27
N PHE A 241 11.47 -5.84 -10.29
CA PHE A 241 12.66 -5.54 -11.10
C PHE A 241 13.82 -4.99 -10.29
N VAL A 242 13.52 -4.10 -9.33
CA VAL A 242 14.56 -3.55 -8.44
C VAL A 242 15.07 -4.63 -7.48
N ARG A 243 14.20 -5.48 -6.94
CA ARG A 243 14.60 -6.59 -6.06
C ARG A 243 15.47 -7.61 -6.76
N ASP A 244 15.10 -8.00 -7.98
CA ASP A 244 15.84 -8.97 -8.79
C ASP A 244 17.22 -8.42 -9.15
N TRP A 245 17.27 -7.19 -9.63
CA TRP A 245 18.52 -6.51 -9.89
C TRP A 245 19.38 -6.39 -8.62
N ALA A 246 18.84 -5.88 -7.52
CA ALA A 246 19.56 -5.73 -6.27
C ALA A 246 20.13 -7.08 -5.76
N SER A 247 19.35 -8.16 -5.90
CA SER A 247 19.81 -9.50 -5.56
C SER A 247 20.95 -10.00 -6.48
N SER A 248 20.94 -9.60 -7.76
CA SER A 248 21.98 -9.98 -8.72
C SER A 248 23.32 -9.24 -8.52
N THR A 249 23.32 -8.11 -7.81
CA THR A 249 24.54 -7.31 -7.55
C THR A 249 25.43 -7.88 -6.45
N GLY A 250 24.93 -8.84 -5.68
CA GLY A 250 25.62 -9.33 -4.48
C GLY A 250 25.55 -8.38 -3.29
N TRP A 251 24.70 -7.35 -3.35
CA TRP A 251 24.48 -6.43 -2.23
C TRP A 251 23.94 -7.19 -1.00
N ASP A 252 24.52 -6.92 0.15
CA ASP A 252 24.24 -7.59 1.43
C ASP A 252 22.94 -7.13 2.11
N ARG A 253 22.16 -6.25 1.44
CA ARG A 253 20.92 -5.64 1.91
C ARG A 253 21.06 -4.68 3.09
N ASN A 254 22.28 -4.26 3.39
CA ASN A 254 22.57 -3.24 4.40
C ASN A 254 22.75 -1.86 3.73
N PRO A 255 22.46 -0.75 4.45
CA PRO A 255 22.78 0.58 3.95
C PRO A 255 24.30 0.79 3.77
N PRO A 256 24.70 1.52 2.72
CA PRO A 256 23.87 2.17 1.70
C PRO A 256 23.44 1.20 0.59
N ALA A 257 22.23 1.40 0.07
CA ALA A 257 21.81 0.66 -1.12
C ALA A 257 22.55 1.16 -2.37
N PRO A 258 22.80 0.29 -3.37
CA PRO A 258 23.43 0.69 -4.62
C PRO A 258 22.49 1.58 -5.46
N PRO A 259 23.04 2.50 -6.30
CA PRO A 259 22.27 3.27 -7.25
C PRO A 259 21.66 2.37 -8.33
N ILE A 260 20.38 2.58 -8.64
CA ILE A 260 19.65 1.76 -9.61
C ILE A 260 20.03 2.22 -11.03
N PRO A 261 20.38 1.30 -11.95
CA PRO A 261 20.68 1.64 -13.34
C PRO A 261 19.46 2.20 -14.08
N ASP A 262 19.69 3.11 -15.04
CA ASP A 262 18.62 3.78 -15.80
C ASP A 262 17.67 2.80 -16.50
N GLU A 263 18.17 1.68 -17.01
CA GLU A 263 17.33 0.64 -17.64
C GLU A 263 16.33 0.05 -16.62
N ILE A 264 16.77 -0.25 -15.40
CA ILE A 264 15.92 -0.79 -14.32
C ILE A 264 14.92 0.28 -13.86
N VAL A 265 15.35 1.55 -13.76
CA VAL A 265 14.47 2.69 -13.47
C VAL A 265 13.36 2.78 -14.49
N ALA A 266 13.71 2.79 -15.79
CA ALA A 266 12.75 2.92 -16.88
C ALA A 266 11.75 1.75 -16.91
N ARG A 267 12.20 0.51 -16.72
CA ARG A 267 11.35 -0.69 -16.64
C ARG A 267 10.43 -0.65 -15.44
N THR A 268 10.94 -0.24 -14.29
CA THR A 268 10.14 -0.12 -13.06
C THR A 268 9.07 0.94 -13.23
N ARG A 269 9.42 2.14 -13.73
CA ARG A 269 8.46 3.20 -14.05
C ARG A 269 7.36 2.71 -15.00
N ALA A 270 7.74 2.04 -16.09
CA ALA A 270 6.77 1.51 -17.06
C ALA A 270 5.77 0.54 -16.39
N LYS A 271 6.21 -0.32 -15.47
CA LYS A 271 5.32 -1.24 -14.75
C LYS A 271 4.38 -0.52 -13.76
N TYR A 272 4.83 0.54 -13.11
CA TYR A 272 3.95 1.36 -12.28
C TYR A 272 2.84 2.03 -13.11
N LEU A 273 3.20 2.60 -14.26
CA LEU A 273 2.24 3.22 -15.18
C LEU A 273 1.26 2.19 -15.76
N GLU A 274 1.76 1.04 -16.24
CA GLU A 274 0.94 -0.06 -16.73
C GLU A 274 -0.07 -0.53 -15.68
N GLY A 275 0.37 -0.76 -14.44
CA GLY A 275 -0.50 -1.15 -13.33
C GLY A 275 -1.59 -0.10 -13.05
N TYR A 276 -1.22 1.19 -13.08
CA TYR A 276 -2.19 2.28 -12.93
C TYR A 276 -3.25 2.25 -14.03
N GLU A 277 -2.84 2.20 -15.29
CA GLU A 277 -3.75 2.25 -16.44
C GLU A 277 -4.65 1.01 -16.51
N LEU A 278 -4.13 -0.16 -16.20
CA LEU A 278 -4.92 -1.39 -16.10
C LEU A 278 -5.98 -1.30 -14.99
N ILE A 279 -5.58 -0.93 -13.78
CA ILE A 279 -6.49 -0.86 -12.62
C ILE A 279 -7.56 0.21 -12.83
N THR A 280 -7.15 1.42 -13.23
CA THR A 280 -8.09 2.55 -13.35
C THR A 280 -8.90 2.54 -14.64
N GLY A 281 -8.38 1.90 -15.69
CA GLY A 281 -8.93 1.97 -17.04
C GLY A 281 -8.77 3.35 -17.69
N ARG A 282 -7.85 4.19 -17.19
CA ARG A 282 -7.63 5.58 -17.63
C ARG A 282 -6.15 5.81 -17.93
N PRO A 283 -5.82 6.61 -18.96
CA PRO A 283 -4.46 7.04 -19.19
C PRO A 283 -3.91 7.83 -17.98
N PHE A 284 -2.64 7.64 -17.65
CA PHE A 284 -2.02 8.36 -16.54
C PHE A 284 -1.99 9.89 -16.75
N SER A 285 -1.96 10.36 -17.99
CA SER A 285 -2.07 11.78 -18.34
C SER A 285 -3.38 12.43 -17.85
N GLU A 286 -4.47 11.68 -17.76
CA GLU A 286 -5.72 12.19 -17.16
C GLU A 286 -5.59 12.47 -15.66
N TRP A 287 -4.80 11.65 -14.95
CA TRP A 287 -4.50 11.90 -13.55
C TRP A 287 -3.70 13.20 -13.37
N LEU A 288 -2.65 13.39 -14.16
CA LEU A 288 -1.84 14.61 -14.12
C LEU A 288 -2.70 15.85 -14.43
N ALA A 289 -3.52 15.78 -15.48
CA ALA A 289 -4.44 16.86 -15.83
C ALA A 289 -5.47 17.17 -14.72
N ARG A 290 -6.03 16.12 -14.09
CA ARG A 290 -6.99 16.27 -12.98
C ARG A 290 -6.39 17.01 -11.79
N THR A 291 -5.15 16.74 -11.48
CA THR A 291 -4.43 17.34 -10.35
C THR A 291 -3.77 18.68 -10.67
N GLY A 292 -3.71 19.05 -11.95
CA GLY A 292 -2.96 20.20 -12.43
C GLY A 292 -1.45 20.04 -12.27
N ALA A 293 -0.98 18.79 -12.22
CA ALA A 293 0.44 18.49 -12.32
C ALA A 293 0.90 18.71 -13.78
N HIS A 294 2.06 19.32 -13.94
CA HIS A 294 2.69 19.50 -15.24
C HIS A 294 3.83 18.51 -15.40
N ASP A 295 4.04 18.02 -16.63
CA ASP A 295 5.18 17.18 -17.01
C ASP A 295 6.52 17.88 -16.79
#